data_9e2875087f4654d7dbc2af964ef1ec49
#
_entry.id   9e2875087f4654d7dbc2af964ef1ec49
#
_cell.length_a   1.000
_cell.length_b   1.000
_cell.length_c   1.000
_cell.angle_alpha   90.00
_cell.angle_beta   90.00
_cell.angle_gamma   90.00
#
_symmetry.space_group_name_H-M   'P 1'
#
loop_
_entity.id
_entity.type
_entity.pdbx_description
1 polymer ?
#
loop_
_entity_poly.entity_id
_entity_poly.type
_entity_poly.pdbx_seq_one_letter_code
_entity_poly.pdbx_strand_id
1 'polypeptide(L)'
;MIEQHAEIAFNDQINENTWLLGLKSSEIAKAAKPGQFVMIRVRRALEPLLRRPFSVCGVKRGLCLFLYRVVGQGTAVMARLREGHDVSVLGPLGKGFTLPKKDQLPILVAGGIGIAPLAFLAQRMKTKAFPFLMGFGSAGEMIDLEHLSRGRMEICVATDDGTRGHAGPVTDLLEKFLKSQKTKGKKLSLYTCGPKPMLKKIAETARHRKIPCQFSLEANMACGLGACQ
;
A
#
# COMPACT_ATOMS: atom_id res chain seq x y z
N MET A 1 12.97 -8.89 -13.21
CA MET A 1 12.55 -9.81 -12.13
C MET A 1 13.78 -10.40 -11.51
N ILE A 2 13.89 -10.37 -10.20
CA ILE A 2 15.06 -10.79 -9.41
C ILE A 2 14.57 -11.81 -8.39
N GLU A 3 15.23 -12.95 -8.25
CA GLU A 3 15.06 -13.86 -7.13
C GLU A 3 16.33 -13.84 -6.28
N GLN A 4 16.18 -13.58 -4.97
CA GLN A 4 17.30 -13.48 -4.06
C GLN A 4 16.93 -13.87 -2.63
N HIS A 5 17.91 -14.19 -1.83
CA HIS A 5 17.81 -14.17 -0.38
C HIS A 5 18.02 -12.74 0.12
N ALA A 6 17.17 -12.31 1.04
CA ALA A 6 17.25 -10.98 1.63
C ALA A 6 17.20 -11.09 3.15
N GLU A 7 18.17 -10.48 3.82
CA GLU A 7 18.23 -10.38 5.27
C GLU A 7 17.18 -9.40 5.79
N ILE A 8 16.52 -9.75 6.87
CA ILE A 8 15.63 -8.87 7.61
C ILE A 8 16.47 -7.82 8.34
N ALA A 9 16.26 -6.55 8.02
CA ALA A 9 16.88 -5.43 8.73
C ALA A 9 16.11 -5.05 10.00
N PHE A 10 14.79 -5.20 9.97
CA PHE A 10 13.86 -5.03 11.10
C PHE A 10 12.50 -5.63 10.76
N ASN A 11 11.72 -5.96 11.78
CA ASN A 11 10.36 -6.47 11.65
C ASN A 11 9.55 -6.00 12.86
N ASP A 12 8.97 -4.81 12.76
CA ASP A 12 8.39 -4.09 13.88
C ASP A 12 6.87 -4.16 13.85
N GLN A 13 6.27 -4.45 14.99
CA GLN A 13 4.83 -4.38 15.17
C GLN A 13 4.41 -2.92 15.30
N ILE A 14 3.48 -2.47 14.43
CA ILE A 14 2.97 -1.10 14.41
C ILE A 14 1.71 -0.95 15.25
N ASN A 15 0.81 -1.92 15.13
CA ASN A 15 -0.39 -2.04 15.93
C ASN A 15 -0.71 -3.53 16.15
N GLU A 16 -1.86 -3.84 16.76
CA GLU A 16 -2.22 -5.21 17.16
C GLU A 16 -2.00 -6.26 16.06
N ASN A 17 -2.33 -5.93 14.80
CA ASN A 17 -2.32 -6.88 13.68
C ASN A 17 -1.43 -6.48 12.51
N THR A 18 -0.75 -5.32 12.58
CA THR A 18 0.02 -4.75 11.47
C THR A 18 1.49 -4.63 11.82
N TRP A 19 2.34 -5.00 10.87
CA TRP A 19 3.78 -5.03 10.99
C TRP A 19 4.44 -4.25 9.85
N LEU A 20 5.60 -3.65 10.13
CA LEU A 20 6.50 -3.07 9.14
C LEU A 20 7.76 -3.90 9.05
N LEU A 21 7.99 -4.50 7.88
CA LEU A 21 9.16 -5.29 7.56
C LEU A 21 10.12 -4.48 6.68
N GLY A 22 11.38 -4.45 7.07
CA GLY A 22 12.49 -3.93 6.25
C GLY A 22 13.40 -5.05 5.79
N LEU A 23 13.58 -5.21 4.46
CA LEU A 23 14.48 -6.20 3.87
C LEU A 23 15.69 -5.53 3.21
N LYS A 24 16.90 -6.04 3.47
CA LYS A 24 18.12 -5.66 2.79
C LYS A 24 18.11 -6.23 1.38
N SER A 25 17.65 -5.44 0.41
CA SER A 25 17.49 -5.84 -0.99
C SER A 25 17.70 -4.64 -1.91
N SER A 26 18.96 -4.26 -2.09
CA SER A 26 19.33 -3.07 -2.87
C SER A 26 18.92 -3.16 -4.34
N GLU A 27 18.97 -4.34 -4.95
CA GLU A 27 18.58 -4.55 -6.35
C GLU A 27 17.07 -4.39 -6.55
N ILE A 28 16.25 -5.04 -5.70
CA ILE A 28 14.79 -4.89 -5.74
C ILE A 28 14.43 -3.44 -5.39
N ALA A 29 15.07 -2.83 -4.40
CA ALA A 29 14.82 -1.43 -4.00
C ALA A 29 15.07 -0.43 -5.14
N LYS A 30 16.12 -0.66 -5.95
CA LYS A 30 16.43 0.16 -7.14
C LYS A 30 15.43 -0.07 -8.27
N ALA A 31 14.98 -1.32 -8.47
CA ALA A 31 14.11 -1.70 -9.58
C ALA A 31 12.62 -1.44 -9.31
N ALA A 32 12.20 -1.44 -8.03
CA ALA A 32 10.79 -1.34 -7.64
C ALA A 32 10.17 0.01 -8.00
N LYS A 33 8.94 -0.08 -8.51
CA LYS A 33 8.07 1.07 -8.82
C LYS A 33 6.83 1.04 -7.92
N PRO A 34 6.24 2.20 -7.57
CA PRO A 34 4.99 2.25 -6.83
C PRO A 34 3.89 1.38 -7.45
N GLY A 35 3.16 0.65 -6.63
CA GLY A 35 2.11 -0.28 -7.08
C GLY A 35 2.62 -1.67 -7.44
N GLN A 36 3.93 -1.92 -7.46
CA GLN A 36 4.49 -3.25 -7.59
C GLN A 36 4.57 -3.99 -6.25
N PHE A 37 4.68 -5.30 -6.32
CA PHE A 37 4.76 -6.20 -5.19
C PHE A 37 5.93 -7.18 -5.32
N VAL A 38 6.20 -7.93 -4.29
CA VAL A 38 7.12 -9.07 -4.30
C VAL A 38 6.43 -10.30 -3.75
N MET A 39 6.95 -11.47 -4.07
CA MET A 39 6.54 -12.75 -3.50
C MET A 39 7.58 -13.20 -2.48
N ILE A 40 7.20 -13.30 -1.20
CA ILE A 40 8.11 -13.70 -0.11
C ILE A 40 7.82 -15.14 0.32
N ARG A 41 8.88 -15.97 0.40
CA ARG A 41 8.87 -17.27 1.07
C ARG A 41 9.54 -17.11 2.44
N VAL A 42 8.77 -17.32 3.50
CA VAL A 42 9.20 -17.02 4.87
C VAL A 42 10.13 -18.07 5.50
N ARG A 43 10.15 -19.30 4.96
CA ARG A 43 11.08 -20.36 5.34
C ARG A 43 11.18 -21.45 4.27
N ARG A 44 12.27 -22.25 4.30
CA ARG A 44 12.47 -23.43 3.45
C ARG A 44 11.83 -24.65 4.12
N ALA A 45 10.50 -24.75 4.10
CA ALA A 45 9.76 -25.88 4.64
C ALA A 45 8.55 -26.16 3.76
N LEU A 46 7.94 -27.33 3.92
CA LEU A 46 6.72 -27.68 3.22
C LEU A 46 5.52 -26.80 3.66
N GLU A 47 5.54 -26.34 4.92
CA GLU A 47 4.51 -25.46 5.46
C GLU A 47 5.13 -24.19 6.06
N PRO A 48 4.70 -23.03 5.63
CA PRO A 48 3.80 -22.72 4.50
C PRO A 48 4.54 -22.82 3.15
N LEU A 49 4.04 -23.62 2.23
CA LEU A 49 4.71 -23.94 0.95
C LEU A 49 4.81 -22.75 0.01
N LEU A 50 3.70 -22.05 -0.21
CA LEU A 50 3.63 -20.99 -1.22
C LEU A 50 4.27 -19.69 -0.73
N ARG A 51 4.80 -18.91 -1.66
CA ARG A 51 5.15 -17.51 -1.44
C ARG A 51 3.90 -16.67 -1.18
N ARG A 52 4.05 -15.54 -0.52
CA ARG A 52 2.97 -14.58 -0.26
C ARG A 52 3.28 -13.26 -0.96
N PRO A 53 2.27 -12.63 -1.59
CA PRO A 53 2.45 -11.31 -2.20
C PRO A 53 2.43 -10.21 -1.15
N PHE A 54 3.40 -9.30 -1.24
CA PHE A 54 3.45 -8.09 -0.42
C PHE A 54 3.75 -6.88 -1.29
N SER A 55 2.88 -5.88 -1.23
CA SER A 55 3.10 -4.61 -1.92
C SER A 55 4.31 -3.89 -1.33
N VAL A 56 5.17 -3.37 -2.19
CA VAL A 56 6.26 -2.51 -1.74
C VAL A 56 5.64 -1.21 -1.21
N CYS A 57 5.83 -0.90 0.07
CA CYS A 57 5.32 0.32 0.69
C CYS A 57 6.32 1.47 0.67
N GLY A 58 7.59 1.19 0.36
CA GLY A 58 8.62 2.20 0.22
C GLY A 58 10.01 1.62 0.04
N VAL A 59 10.94 2.50 -0.26
CA VAL A 59 12.37 2.18 -0.31
C VAL A 59 13.17 3.23 0.46
N LYS A 60 14.12 2.80 1.30
CA LYS A 60 14.92 3.70 2.12
C LYS A 60 16.33 3.11 2.31
N ARG A 61 17.37 3.82 1.85
CA ARG A 61 18.79 3.42 2.03
C ARG A 61 19.08 1.97 1.61
N GLY A 62 18.55 1.52 0.47
CA GLY A 62 18.74 0.15 -0.03
C GLY A 62 17.81 -0.90 0.59
N LEU A 63 16.99 -0.52 1.55
CA LEU A 63 15.95 -1.38 2.11
C LEU A 63 14.68 -1.31 1.27
N CYS A 64 14.02 -2.45 1.09
CA CYS A 64 12.62 -2.55 0.68
C CYS A 64 11.74 -2.64 1.92
N LEU A 65 10.68 -1.83 1.98
CA LEU A 65 9.75 -1.76 3.10
C LEU A 65 8.42 -2.41 2.71
N PHE A 66 7.84 -3.17 3.64
CA PHE A 66 6.58 -3.88 3.45
C PHE A 66 5.70 -3.72 4.68
N LEU A 67 4.47 -3.26 4.46
CA LEU A 67 3.43 -3.32 5.48
C LEU A 67 2.64 -4.61 5.28
N TYR A 68 2.37 -5.34 6.37
CA TYR A 68 1.55 -6.55 6.29
C TYR A 68 0.71 -6.76 7.55
N ARG A 69 -0.42 -7.46 7.38
CA ARG A 69 -1.27 -7.94 8.47
C ARG A 69 -1.02 -9.42 8.72
N VAL A 70 -1.13 -9.82 9.97
CA VAL A 70 -1.16 -11.24 10.35
C VAL A 70 -2.56 -11.76 10.11
N VAL A 71 -2.76 -12.48 9.00
CA VAL A 71 -4.07 -13.02 8.58
C VAL A 71 -4.08 -14.53 8.40
N GLY A 72 -2.93 -15.19 8.59
CA GLY A 72 -2.83 -16.63 8.42
C GLY A 72 -1.43 -17.15 8.74
N GLN A 73 -1.23 -18.45 8.57
CA GLN A 73 -0.01 -19.16 8.97
C GLN A 73 1.29 -18.54 8.46
N GLY A 74 1.34 -18.15 7.15
CA GLY A 74 2.54 -17.56 6.58
C GLY A 74 2.91 -16.21 7.20
N THR A 75 1.94 -15.34 7.42
CA THR A 75 2.17 -14.04 8.05
C THR A 75 2.42 -14.18 9.56
N ALA A 76 1.84 -15.18 10.22
CA ALA A 76 2.15 -15.50 11.62
C ALA A 76 3.59 -16.00 11.81
N VAL A 77 4.09 -16.82 10.88
CA VAL A 77 5.52 -17.20 10.84
C VAL A 77 6.39 -15.98 10.60
N MET A 78 6.03 -15.12 9.63
CA MET A 78 6.78 -13.90 9.31
C MET A 78 6.87 -12.94 10.50
N ALA A 79 5.80 -12.79 11.29
CA ALA A 79 5.78 -11.93 12.49
C ALA A 79 6.74 -12.39 13.60
N ARG A 80 7.20 -13.67 13.57
CA ARG A 80 8.18 -14.22 14.51
C ARG A 80 9.63 -14.04 14.04
N LEU A 81 9.83 -13.69 12.76
CA LEU A 81 11.17 -13.45 12.24
C LEU A 81 11.75 -12.16 12.84
N ARG A 82 13.05 -12.14 13.01
CA ARG A 82 13.80 -11.03 13.64
C ARG A 82 14.91 -10.55 12.71
N GLU A 83 15.51 -9.44 13.05
CA GLU A 83 16.73 -8.94 12.39
C GLU A 83 17.77 -10.06 12.25
N GLY A 84 18.44 -10.10 11.09
CA GLY A 84 19.44 -11.11 10.74
C GLY A 84 18.88 -12.41 10.16
N HIS A 85 17.57 -12.67 10.25
CA HIS A 85 16.96 -13.80 9.55
C HIS A 85 16.86 -13.53 8.05
N ASP A 86 16.94 -14.62 7.24
CA ASP A 86 16.82 -14.55 5.79
C ASP A 86 15.46 -15.02 5.30
N VAL A 87 14.96 -14.36 4.28
CA VAL A 87 13.77 -14.76 3.51
C VAL A 87 14.09 -14.82 2.02
N SER A 88 13.43 -15.70 1.26
CA SER A 88 13.56 -15.69 -0.20
C SER A 88 12.52 -14.76 -0.81
N VAL A 89 12.99 -13.81 -1.63
CA VAL A 89 12.16 -12.76 -2.25
C VAL A 89 12.28 -12.87 -3.78
N LEU A 90 11.12 -12.82 -4.45
CA LEU A 90 10.99 -12.78 -5.89
C LEU A 90 10.27 -11.48 -6.28
N GLY A 91 10.90 -10.64 -7.09
CA GLY A 91 10.30 -9.37 -7.53
C GLY A 91 11.30 -8.42 -8.19
N PRO A 92 10.92 -7.16 -8.41
CA PRO A 92 9.55 -6.66 -8.31
C PRO A 92 8.66 -7.24 -9.40
N LEU A 93 7.38 -7.43 -9.07
CA LEU A 93 6.35 -8.02 -9.93
C LEU A 93 5.18 -7.04 -10.13
N GLY A 94 4.36 -7.32 -11.13
CA GLY A 94 3.18 -6.53 -11.46
C GLY A 94 3.49 -5.21 -12.18
N LYS A 95 2.41 -4.53 -12.61
CA LYS A 95 2.49 -3.24 -13.28
C LYS A 95 2.40 -2.12 -12.24
N GLY A 96 3.40 -1.24 -12.20
CA GLY A 96 3.39 -0.09 -11.30
C GLY A 96 2.37 0.98 -11.69
N PHE A 97 2.08 1.89 -10.76
CA PHE A 97 1.30 3.10 -11.03
C PHE A 97 2.03 4.01 -12.02
N THR A 98 1.26 4.63 -12.90
CA THR A 98 1.72 5.79 -13.68
C THR A 98 1.64 7.03 -12.79
N LEU A 99 2.73 7.77 -12.66
CA LEU A 99 2.76 8.98 -11.85
C LEU A 99 1.80 10.06 -12.40
N PRO A 100 1.24 10.92 -11.54
CA PRO A 100 0.34 12.00 -11.98
C PRO A 100 1.09 12.99 -12.89
N LYS A 101 0.36 13.56 -13.86
CA LYS A 101 0.88 14.65 -14.68
C LYS A 101 1.04 15.92 -13.83
N LYS A 102 1.91 16.83 -14.26
CA LYS A 102 2.21 18.08 -13.51
C LYS A 102 1.00 18.97 -13.27
N ASP A 103 0.02 18.94 -14.19
CA ASP A 103 -1.21 19.72 -14.14
C ASP A 103 -2.37 19.01 -13.41
N GLN A 104 -2.13 17.82 -12.86
CA GLN A 104 -3.12 17.05 -12.10
C GLN A 104 -2.90 17.16 -10.60
N LEU A 105 -4.01 17.26 -9.87
CA LEU A 105 -4.06 17.04 -8.42
C LEU A 105 -4.30 15.54 -8.16
N PRO A 106 -3.30 14.78 -7.71
CA PRO A 106 -3.50 13.40 -7.31
C PRO A 106 -4.24 13.33 -5.98
N ILE A 107 -5.21 12.42 -5.88
CA ILE A 107 -5.92 12.09 -4.65
C ILE A 107 -5.67 10.61 -4.38
N LEU A 108 -5.05 10.31 -3.25
CA LEU A 108 -4.80 8.94 -2.82
C LEU A 108 -5.90 8.49 -1.87
N VAL A 109 -6.46 7.31 -2.09
CA VAL A 109 -7.55 6.75 -1.26
C VAL A 109 -7.21 5.32 -0.87
N ALA A 110 -6.94 5.11 0.40
CA ALA A 110 -6.55 3.80 0.96
C ALA A 110 -7.61 3.25 1.91
N GLY A 111 -7.80 1.92 1.89
CA GLY A 111 -8.53 1.18 2.92
C GLY A 111 -7.63 0.20 3.65
N GLY A 112 -7.46 0.35 4.96
CA GLY A 112 -6.64 -0.51 5.80
C GLY A 112 -5.22 -0.68 5.25
N ILE A 113 -4.78 -1.93 5.06
CA ILE A 113 -3.43 -2.26 4.57
C ILE A 113 -3.17 -1.80 3.12
N GLY A 114 -4.21 -1.43 2.35
CA GLY A 114 -4.07 -0.83 1.02
C GLY A 114 -3.30 0.50 0.99
N ILE A 115 -2.97 1.03 2.15
CA ILE A 115 -2.06 2.16 2.32
C ILE A 115 -0.64 1.85 1.78
N ALA A 116 -0.19 0.60 1.83
CA ALA A 116 1.17 0.20 1.49
C ALA A 116 1.62 0.65 0.07
N PRO A 117 0.97 0.26 -1.04
CA PRO A 117 1.40 0.67 -2.38
C PRO A 117 1.23 2.18 -2.62
N LEU A 118 0.30 2.83 -1.92
CA LEU A 118 0.06 4.27 -2.04
C LEU A 118 1.08 5.09 -1.25
N ALA A 119 1.61 4.59 -0.14
CA ALA A 119 2.73 5.21 0.58
C ALA A 119 3.98 5.28 -0.31
N PHE A 120 4.29 4.20 -1.04
CA PHE A 120 5.40 4.22 -1.99
C PHE A 120 5.14 5.19 -3.16
N LEU A 121 3.90 5.27 -3.65
CA LEU A 121 3.53 6.27 -4.66
C LEU A 121 3.75 7.70 -4.12
N ALA A 122 3.28 7.98 -2.91
CA ALA A 122 3.48 9.26 -2.23
C ALA A 122 4.97 9.63 -2.09
N GLN A 123 5.82 8.65 -1.74
CA GLN A 123 7.27 8.81 -1.65
C GLN A 123 7.90 9.24 -2.99
N ARG A 124 7.36 8.75 -4.12
CA ARG A 124 7.90 9.00 -5.47
C ARG A 124 7.30 10.23 -6.15
N MET A 125 6.17 10.73 -5.68
CA MET A 125 5.57 11.94 -6.23
C MET A 125 6.38 13.18 -5.90
N LYS A 126 6.52 14.08 -6.90
CA LYS A 126 7.20 15.37 -6.76
C LYS A 126 6.23 16.53 -6.53
N THR A 127 4.94 16.23 -6.36
CA THR A 127 3.87 17.22 -6.14
C THR A 127 4.02 17.91 -4.79
N LYS A 128 3.73 19.23 -4.71
CA LYS A 128 3.97 20.04 -3.50
C LYS A 128 3.12 19.57 -2.31
N ALA A 129 1.80 19.45 -2.51
CA ALA A 129 0.87 18.91 -1.51
C ALA A 129 -0.27 18.18 -2.22
N PHE A 130 -0.71 17.08 -1.62
CA PHE A 130 -1.82 16.29 -2.16
C PHE A 130 -2.58 15.60 -1.03
N PRO A 131 -3.90 15.39 -1.18
CA PRO A 131 -4.71 14.69 -0.21
C PRO A 131 -4.44 13.19 -0.22
N PHE A 132 -4.32 12.63 0.98
CA PHE A 132 -4.28 11.20 1.22
C PHE A 132 -5.40 10.82 2.18
N LEU A 133 -6.47 10.26 1.64
CA LEU A 133 -7.64 9.82 2.38
C LEU A 133 -7.42 8.38 2.83
N MET A 134 -7.50 8.13 4.14
CA MET A 134 -7.24 6.81 4.72
C MET A 134 -8.46 6.34 5.51
N GLY A 135 -8.93 5.13 5.22
CA GLY A 135 -10.04 4.49 5.91
C GLY A 135 -9.59 3.29 6.73
N PHE A 136 -10.10 3.18 7.95
CA PHE A 136 -9.85 2.10 8.89
C PHE A 136 -11.16 1.69 9.57
N GLY A 137 -11.20 0.50 10.17
CA GLY A 137 -12.33 0.09 11.00
C GLY A 137 -12.45 0.95 12.25
N SER A 138 -11.31 1.23 12.91
CA SER A 138 -11.23 2.02 14.14
C SER A 138 -9.91 2.79 14.23
N ALA A 139 -9.78 3.68 15.22
CA ALA A 139 -8.53 4.39 15.50
C ALA A 139 -7.38 3.44 15.86
N GLY A 140 -7.63 2.30 16.51
CA GLY A 140 -6.62 1.31 16.86
C GLY A 140 -5.98 0.60 15.65
N GLU A 141 -6.64 0.63 14.48
CA GLU A 141 -6.10 0.07 13.24
C GLU A 141 -5.25 1.06 12.43
N MET A 142 -5.17 2.32 12.86
CA MET A 142 -4.47 3.35 12.11
C MET A 142 -2.99 3.03 11.95
N ILE A 143 -2.47 3.38 10.79
CA ILE A 143 -1.06 3.25 10.44
C ILE A 143 -0.49 4.65 10.28
N ASP A 144 0.51 4.98 11.10
CA ASP A 144 1.23 6.24 10.98
C ASP A 144 2.19 6.21 9.79
N LEU A 145 2.05 7.20 8.92
CA LEU A 145 2.89 7.38 7.73
C LEU A 145 3.96 8.46 7.89
N GLU A 146 4.09 9.10 9.04
CA GLU A 146 5.04 10.22 9.22
C GLU A 146 6.47 9.81 8.87
N HIS A 147 6.85 8.58 9.20
CA HIS A 147 8.15 8.02 8.86
C HIS A 147 8.33 7.66 7.38
N LEU A 148 7.24 7.52 6.63
CA LEU A 148 7.24 7.14 5.21
C LEU A 148 7.06 8.35 4.28
N SER A 149 6.60 9.49 4.79
CA SER A 149 6.35 10.70 4.02
C SER A 149 7.25 11.86 4.46
N ARG A 150 7.57 12.73 3.50
CA ARG A 150 8.34 13.96 3.75
C ARG A 150 7.42 15.18 3.91
N GLY A 151 6.34 15.09 4.70
CA GLY A 151 5.48 16.24 5.03
C GLY A 151 4.67 16.83 3.87
N ARG A 152 4.52 16.11 2.74
CA ARG A 152 3.81 16.59 1.54
C ARG A 152 2.36 16.12 1.44
N MET A 153 1.91 15.29 2.39
CA MET A 153 0.57 14.71 2.38
C MET A 153 -0.36 15.50 3.29
N GLU A 154 -1.51 15.88 2.75
CA GLU A 154 -2.65 16.30 3.56
C GLU A 154 -3.44 15.04 3.94
N ILE A 155 -3.13 14.50 5.12
CA ILE A 155 -3.75 13.27 5.61
C ILE A 155 -5.15 13.58 6.13
N CYS A 156 -6.15 12.86 5.60
CA CYS A 156 -7.52 12.87 6.06
C CYS A 156 -7.92 11.44 6.42
N VAL A 157 -8.39 11.24 7.64
CA VAL A 157 -8.76 9.92 8.17
C VAL A 157 -10.27 9.77 8.25
N ALA A 158 -10.75 8.56 7.94
CA ALA A 158 -12.09 8.09 8.22
C ALA A 158 -12.00 6.79 9.04
N THR A 159 -12.87 6.62 10.03
CA THR A 159 -13.04 5.35 10.74
C THR A 159 -14.49 4.93 10.71
N ASP A 160 -14.73 3.64 10.43
CA ASP A 160 -16.10 3.14 10.29
C ASP A 160 -16.89 3.29 11.59
N ASP A 161 -16.23 3.15 12.75
CA ASP A 161 -16.78 3.31 14.08
C ASP A 161 -16.83 4.77 14.58
N GLY A 162 -16.29 5.72 13.82
CA GLY A 162 -16.25 7.15 14.16
C GLY A 162 -15.27 7.53 15.25
N THR A 163 -14.37 6.64 15.69
CA THR A 163 -13.41 6.93 16.78
C THR A 163 -12.33 7.93 16.38
N ARG A 164 -12.10 8.17 15.07
CA ARG A 164 -11.13 9.16 14.60
C ARG A 164 -11.49 9.72 13.22
N GLY A 165 -11.39 11.03 13.07
CA GLY A 165 -11.60 11.73 11.79
C GLY A 165 -13.06 11.74 11.35
N HIS A 166 -13.31 11.39 10.07
CA HIS A 166 -14.65 11.27 9.53
C HIS A 166 -15.31 9.96 10.03
N ALA A 167 -16.48 10.04 10.64
CA ALA A 167 -17.28 8.87 11.01
C ALA A 167 -17.93 8.25 9.77
N GLY A 168 -17.58 7.00 9.49
CA GLY A 168 -18.03 6.22 8.33
C GLY A 168 -16.92 5.93 7.32
N PRO A 169 -17.28 5.31 6.18
CA PRO A 169 -16.32 4.80 5.23
C PRO A 169 -15.53 5.91 4.49
N VAL A 170 -14.30 5.63 4.13
CA VAL A 170 -13.43 6.57 3.39
C VAL A 170 -14.03 7.02 2.05
N THR A 171 -14.94 6.25 1.48
CA THR A 171 -15.67 6.61 0.26
C THR A 171 -16.57 7.83 0.46
N ASP A 172 -17.16 8.00 1.64
CA ASP A 172 -17.99 9.14 1.98
C ASP A 172 -17.13 10.38 2.24
N LEU A 173 -15.95 10.18 2.87
CA LEU A 173 -14.93 11.22 2.98
C LEU A 173 -14.45 11.67 1.60
N LEU A 174 -14.23 10.74 0.65
CA LEU A 174 -13.88 11.07 -0.74
C LEU A 174 -14.96 11.92 -1.40
N GLU A 175 -16.24 11.55 -1.28
CA GLU A 175 -17.36 12.31 -1.86
C GLU A 175 -17.43 13.74 -1.29
N LYS A 176 -17.25 13.91 0.03
CA LYS A 176 -17.17 15.23 0.68
C LYS A 176 -15.97 16.01 0.14
N PHE A 177 -14.82 15.37 0.02
CA PHE A 177 -13.60 16.01 -0.49
C PHE A 177 -13.77 16.46 -1.94
N LEU A 178 -14.38 15.65 -2.81
CA LEU A 178 -14.63 15.97 -4.20
C LEU A 178 -15.65 17.11 -4.40
N LYS A 179 -16.51 17.38 -3.42
CA LYS A 179 -17.45 18.53 -3.42
C LYS A 179 -16.82 19.80 -2.86
N SER A 180 -15.65 19.72 -2.23
CA SER A 180 -14.99 20.87 -1.59
C SER A 180 -14.37 21.84 -2.60
N GLN A 181 -14.11 23.08 -2.15
CA GLN A 181 -13.42 24.09 -2.96
C GLN A 181 -12.00 23.68 -3.33
N LYS A 182 -11.38 22.73 -2.60
CA LYS A 182 -10.01 22.23 -2.85
C LYS A 182 -9.85 21.57 -4.21
N THR A 183 -10.92 21.05 -4.79
CA THR A 183 -10.94 20.35 -6.09
C THR A 183 -11.46 21.17 -7.25
N LYS A 184 -12.14 22.30 -6.96
CA LYS A 184 -12.79 23.13 -7.98
C LYS A 184 -11.81 23.66 -9.02
N GLY A 185 -12.13 23.43 -10.30
CA GLY A 185 -11.31 23.87 -11.43
C GLY A 185 -10.00 23.09 -11.63
N LYS A 186 -9.73 22.04 -10.86
CA LYS A 186 -8.51 21.24 -10.98
C LYS A 186 -8.74 19.98 -11.81
N LYS A 187 -7.73 19.59 -12.60
CA LYS A 187 -7.68 18.26 -13.20
C LYS A 187 -7.29 17.25 -12.12
N LEU A 188 -8.17 16.31 -11.85
CA LEU A 188 -7.98 15.31 -10.79
C LEU A 188 -7.46 13.99 -11.35
N SER A 189 -6.75 13.22 -10.51
CA SER A 189 -6.43 11.81 -10.74
C SER A 189 -6.55 11.03 -9.44
N LEU A 190 -7.22 9.88 -9.46
CA LEU A 190 -7.41 9.02 -8.29
C LEU A 190 -6.44 7.84 -8.33
N TYR A 191 -5.90 7.51 -7.16
CA TYR A 191 -5.09 6.32 -6.92
C TYR A 191 -5.64 5.61 -5.71
N THR A 192 -5.99 4.34 -5.85
CA THR A 192 -6.65 3.64 -4.76
C THR A 192 -6.20 2.20 -4.59
N CYS A 193 -6.19 1.75 -3.34
CA CYS A 193 -5.97 0.37 -2.93
C CYS A 193 -6.74 0.09 -1.64
N GLY A 194 -7.37 -1.08 -1.53
CA GLY A 194 -8.14 -1.50 -0.37
C GLY A 194 -9.17 -2.57 -0.67
N PRO A 195 -10.16 -2.79 0.20
CA PRO A 195 -11.18 -3.81 0.06
C PRO A 195 -12.01 -3.65 -1.23
N LYS A 196 -12.40 -4.77 -1.83
CA LYS A 196 -13.20 -4.80 -3.08
C LYS A 196 -14.46 -3.90 -3.05
N PRO A 197 -15.29 -3.88 -1.98
CA PRO A 197 -16.46 -2.98 -1.92
C PRO A 197 -16.08 -1.50 -2.02
N MET A 198 -15.01 -1.08 -1.33
CA MET A 198 -14.48 0.28 -1.39
C MET A 198 -14.03 0.62 -2.83
N LEU A 199 -13.25 -0.26 -3.45
CA LEU A 199 -12.73 -0.05 -4.81
C LEU A 199 -13.87 0.05 -5.83
N LYS A 200 -14.94 -0.75 -5.70
CA LYS A 200 -16.13 -0.69 -6.54
C LYS A 200 -16.80 0.69 -6.45
N LYS A 201 -17.06 1.18 -5.23
CA LYS A 201 -17.68 2.50 -5.01
C LYS A 201 -16.82 3.63 -5.56
N ILE A 202 -15.48 3.56 -5.39
CA ILE A 202 -14.54 4.55 -5.95
C ILE A 202 -14.55 4.50 -7.49
N ALA A 203 -14.62 3.31 -8.09
CA ALA A 203 -14.69 3.17 -9.55
C ALA A 203 -15.97 3.80 -10.12
N GLU A 204 -17.11 3.61 -9.46
CA GLU A 204 -18.40 4.22 -9.80
C GLU A 204 -18.32 5.75 -9.71
N THR A 205 -17.78 6.29 -8.60
CA THR A 205 -17.55 7.72 -8.41
C THR A 205 -16.63 8.29 -9.49
N ALA A 206 -15.50 7.63 -9.77
CA ALA A 206 -14.53 8.06 -10.78
C ALA A 206 -15.15 8.10 -12.18
N ARG A 207 -15.92 7.07 -12.55
CA ARG A 207 -16.62 6.98 -13.83
C ARG A 207 -17.66 8.09 -13.97
N HIS A 208 -18.52 8.27 -12.96
CA HIS A 208 -19.58 9.29 -12.97
C HIS A 208 -18.99 10.71 -13.10
N ARG A 209 -17.89 10.99 -12.41
CA ARG A 209 -17.20 12.28 -12.43
C ARG A 209 -16.16 12.44 -13.54
N LYS A 210 -15.97 11.41 -14.39
CA LYS A 210 -14.95 11.36 -15.47
C LYS A 210 -13.53 11.66 -14.95
N ILE A 211 -13.18 11.16 -13.76
CA ILE A 211 -11.86 11.32 -13.16
C ILE A 211 -11.02 10.06 -13.49
N PRO A 212 -9.83 10.20 -14.10
CA PRO A 212 -8.90 9.07 -14.27
C PRO A 212 -8.58 8.42 -12.94
N CYS A 213 -8.69 7.09 -12.87
CA CYS A 213 -8.44 6.34 -11.65
C CYS A 213 -7.56 5.13 -11.92
N GLN A 214 -6.56 4.91 -11.06
CA GLN A 214 -5.70 3.73 -11.06
C GLN A 214 -5.93 2.94 -9.77
N PHE A 215 -6.04 1.62 -9.93
CA PHE A 215 -6.33 0.69 -8.84
C PHE A 215 -5.15 -0.25 -8.62
N SER A 216 -4.78 -0.49 -7.37
CA SER A 216 -3.98 -1.65 -6.97
C SER A 216 -4.94 -2.68 -6.39
N LEU A 217 -5.02 -3.84 -7.05
CA LEU A 217 -5.93 -4.93 -6.68
C LEU A 217 -5.17 -6.03 -5.96
N GLU A 218 -5.75 -6.54 -4.89
CA GLU A 218 -5.30 -7.75 -4.23
C GLU A 218 -6.03 -8.95 -4.84
N ALA A 219 -5.26 -9.96 -5.24
CA ALA A 219 -5.79 -11.21 -5.75
C ALA A 219 -5.10 -12.39 -5.08
N ASN A 220 -5.79 -13.52 -4.99
CA ASN A 220 -5.17 -14.77 -4.59
C ASN A 220 -4.16 -15.18 -5.67
N MET A 221 -2.92 -15.39 -5.28
CA MET A 221 -1.83 -15.74 -6.20
C MET A 221 -1.11 -16.98 -5.70
N ALA A 222 -0.82 -17.91 -6.61
CA ALA A 222 0.09 -19.03 -6.33
C ALA A 222 1.54 -18.65 -6.67
N CYS A 223 1.87 -18.49 -7.96
CA CYS A 223 3.24 -18.16 -8.39
C CYS A 223 3.54 -16.65 -8.42
N GLY A 224 2.53 -15.81 -8.61
CA GLY A 224 2.68 -14.35 -8.79
C GLY A 224 3.21 -13.92 -10.17
N LEU A 225 3.44 -14.87 -11.08
CA LEU A 225 4.02 -14.63 -12.41
C LEU A 225 2.98 -14.65 -13.54
N GLY A 226 1.72 -15.02 -13.24
CA GLY A 226 0.67 -15.20 -14.25
C GLY A 226 0.71 -16.55 -14.98
N ALA A 227 1.57 -17.49 -14.56
CA ALA A 227 1.66 -18.82 -15.19
C ALA A 227 0.55 -19.78 -14.73
N CYS A 228 -0.18 -19.46 -13.67
CA CYS A 228 -1.21 -20.31 -13.06
C CYS A 228 -2.64 -19.86 -13.42
N GLN A 229 -2.85 -19.33 -14.63
CA GLN A 229 -4.17 -18.91 -15.13
C GLN A 229 -4.89 -20.07 -15.79
#